data_115255aa0529e0078c6ac61767165e8b
#
_entry.id   115255aa0529e0078c6ac61767165e8b
#
_cell.length_a   1.000
_cell.length_b   1.000
_cell.length_c   1.000
_cell.angle_alpha   90.00
_cell.angle_beta   90.00
_cell.angle_gamma   90.00
#
_symmetry.space_group_name_H-M   'P 1'
#
loop_
_entity.id
_entity.type
_entity.pdbx_description
1 polymer ?
#
loop_
_entity_poly.entity_id
_entity_poly.type
_entity_poly.pdbx_seq_one_letter_code
_entity_poly.pdbx_strand_id
1 'polypeptide(L)'
;MKLTKAKLIKALKPGMENLGYHWFKDSISGAQGLFAKKVDDCLYLTIGLTIHRYYEDAFTADMYLSKTTNIYCTWGDIPKDCEERPGFLMTDEELAKYQEDDCLIKDIWWSCEKSMDDFLYAIRLTAPRMLQNDDLIRRIRSSKDVAKLCTISSMIKQNVSYIPVAEYSFIPEKEIDNIPLEWFKAAEWALREAGDYVNLNTVKRHASDAYRQYVLDTMTG
;
A
#
# COMPACT_ATOMS: atom_id res chain seq x y z
N MET A 1 -11.04 -25.45 7.48
CA MET A 1 -9.69 -25.51 6.82
C MET A 1 -9.09 -24.11 6.86
N LYS A 2 -7.87 -23.97 7.36
CA LYS A 2 -7.23 -22.65 7.58
C LYS A 2 -7.14 -21.85 6.28
N LEU A 3 -7.55 -20.59 6.31
CA LEU A 3 -7.44 -19.66 5.19
C LEU A 3 -5.98 -19.45 4.81
N THR A 4 -5.67 -19.58 3.53
CA THR A 4 -4.33 -19.32 2.99
C THR A 4 -4.35 -18.07 2.11
N LYS A 5 -3.19 -17.42 1.98
CA LYS A 5 -3.02 -16.28 1.06
C LYS A 5 -3.53 -16.62 -0.34
N ALA A 6 -3.16 -17.78 -0.88
CA ALA A 6 -3.56 -18.18 -2.22
C ALA A 6 -5.07 -18.34 -2.37
N LYS A 7 -5.76 -18.95 -1.37
CA LYS A 7 -7.22 -19.10 -1.36
C LYS A 7 -7.89 -17.73 -1.30
N LEU A 8 -7.44 -16.85 -0.40
CA LEU A 8 -7.99 -15.50 -0.22
C LEU A 8 -7.84 -14.66 -1.51
N ILE A 9 -6.64 -14.62 -2.10
CA ILE A 9 -6.40 -13.86 -3.33
C ILE A 9 -7.22 -14.41 -4.49
N LYS A 10 -7.29 -15.75 -4.65
CA LYS A 10 -8.10 -16.37 -5.70
C LYS A 10 -9.58 -15.98 -5.60
N ALA A 11 -10.10 -15.89 -4.38
CA ALA A 11 -11.48 -15.54 -4.14
C ALA A 11 -11.76 -14.04 -4.35
N LEU A 12 -10.89 -13.16 -3.87
CA LEU A 12 -11.10 -11.70 -3.91
C LEU A 12 -10.74 -11.05 -5.25
N LYS A 13 -9.75 -11.60 -5.94
CA LYS A 13 -9.16 -10.93 -7.12
C LYS A 13 -10.21 -10.50 -8.16
N PRO A 14 -11.17 -11.35 -8.60
CA PRO A 14 -12.14 -10.92 -9.61
C PRO A 14 -13.00 -9.73 -9.16
N GLY A 15 -13.48 -9.76 -7.91
CA GLY A 15 -14.29 -8.68 -7.35
C GLY A 15 -13.53 -7.38 -7.17
N MET A 16 -12.29 -7.46 -6.71
CA MET A 16 -11.42 -6.29 -6.56
C MET A 16 -11.03 -5.67 -7.91
N GLU A 17 -10.76 -6.49 -8.93
CA GLU A 17 -10.49 -6.01 -10.30
C GLU A 17 -11.72 -5.32 -10.90
N ASN A 18 -12.93 -5.81 -10.64
CA ASN A 18 -14.18 -5.14 -11.02
C ASN A 18 -14.38 -3.78 -10.31
N LEU A 19 -13.77 -3.59 -9.14
CA LEU A 19 -13.75 -2.31 -8.42
C LEU A 19 -12.59 -1.39 -8.88
N GLY A 20 -11.85 -1.79 -9.91
CA GLY A 20 -10.75 -1.03 -10.50
C GLY A 20 -9.42 -1.17 -9.77
N TYR A 21 -9.27 -2.15 -8.87
CA TYR A 21 -8.00 -2.40 -8.20
C TYR A 21 -7.18 -3.44 -8.96
N HIS A 22 -5.88 -3.16 -9.08
CA HIS A 22 -4.92 -4.13 -9.59
C HIS A 22 -4.30 -4.93 -8.44
N TRP A 23 -4.19 -6.26 -8.62
CA TRP A 23 -3.52 -7.12 -7.65
C TRP A 23 -2.02 -7.16 -7.90
N PHE A 24 -1.24 -7.00 -6.84
CA PHE A 24 0.20 -7.16 -6.86
C PHE A 24 0.63 -8.41 -6.10
N LYS A 25 1.52 -9.20 -6.70
CA LYS A 25 2.05 -10.42 -6.09
C LYS A 25 2.95 -10.13 -4.89
N ASP A 26 3.56 -8.96 -4.89
CA ASP A 26 4.46 -8.53 -3.83
C ASP A 26 3.74 -8.50 -2.48
N SER A 27 4.44 -8.94 -1.45
CA SER A 27 3.99 -8.75 -0.08
C SER A 27 4.68 -7.52 0.49
N ILE A 28 3.90 -6.53 0.88
CA ILE A 28 4.39 -5.51 1.82
C ILE A 28 4.43 -6.15 3.20
N SER A 29 5.39 -5.74 4.02
CA SER A 29 5.56 -6.23 5.38
C SER A 29 4.22 -6.21 6.13
N GLY A 30 3.73 -7.40 6.54
CA GLY A 30 2.47 -7.57 7.25
C GLY A 30 1.24 -7.90 6.40
N ALA A 31 1.12 -7.38 5.18
CA ALA A 31 -0.01 -7.68 4.30
C ALA A 31 0.17 -9.02 3.58
N GLN A 32 -0.89 -9.83 3.57
CA GLN A 32 -0.90 -11.14 2.91
C GLN A 32 -1.49 -11.08 1.49
N GLY A 33 -1.92 -9.91 1.07
CA GLY A 33 -2.35 -9.59 -0.29
C GLY A 33 -2.39 -8.08 -0.46
N LEU A 34 -2.08 -7.62 -1.65
CA LEU A 34 -2.02 -6.20 -1.97
C LEU A 34 -2.81 -5.91 -3.23
N PHE A 35 -3.76 -5.02 -3.10
CA PHE A 35 -4.49 -4.41 -4.20
C PHE A 35 -4.27 -2.91 -4.19
N ALA A 36 -4.11 -2.30 -5.35
CA ALA A 36 -3.99 -0.85 -5.43
C ALA A 36 -4.66 -0.31 -6.70
N LYS A 37 -5.07 0.94 -6.63
CA LYS A 37 -5.50 1.70 -7.80
C LYS A 37 -4.95 3.13 -7.74
N LYS A 38 -4.67 3.70 -8.89
CA LYS A 38 -4.43 5.12 -9.03
C LYS A 38 -5.75 5.87 -8.87
N VAL A 39 -5.75 6.93 -8.09
CA VAL A 39 -6.91 7.79 -7.85
C VAL A 39 -6.81 9.05 -8.69
N ASP A 40 -5.62 9.65 -8.69
CA ASP A 40 -5.24 10.78 -9.55
C ASP A 40 -3.72 10.75 -9.81
N ASP A 41 -3.18 11.81 -10.39
CA ASP A 41 -1.77 11.86 -10.83
C ASP A 41 -0.74 11.63 -9.73
N CYS A 42 -1.11 11.83 -8.48
CA CYS A 42 -0.19 11.69 -7.36
C CYS A 42 -0.75 10.93 -6.16
N LEU A 43 -1.93 10.31 -6.29
CA LEU A 43 -2.57 9.57 -5.20
C LEU A 43 -2.92 8.15 -5.61
N TYR A 44 -2.62 7.23 -4.70
CA TYR A 44 -2.95 5.80 -4.82
C TYR A 44 -3.78 5.38 -3.61
N LEU A 45 -4.81 4.59 -3.87
CA LEU A 45 -5.55 3.90 -2.82
C LEU A 45 -5.13 2.44 -2.81
N THR A 46 -4.52 2.02 -1.73
CA THR A 46 -3.95 0.69 -1.55
C THR A 46 -4.74 -0.07 -0.49
N ILE A 47 -4.99 -1.35 -0.73
CA ILE A 47 -5.70 -2.24 0.19
C ILE A 47 -4.80 -3.41 0.53
N GLY A 48 -4.43 -3.51 1.79
CA GLY A 48 -3.65 -4.60 2.34
C GLY A 48 -4.53 -5.58 3.09
N LEU A 49 -4.44 -6.86 2.71
CA LEU A 49 -5.22 -7.93 3.33
C LEU A 49 -4.45 -8.55 4.50
N THR A 50 -5.14 -8.77 5.60
CA THR A 50 -4.61 -9.47 6.77
C THR A 50 -5.48 -10.68 7.10
N ILE A 51 -4.88 -11.89 7.14
CA ILE A 51 -5.55 -13.12 7.58
C ILE A 51 -5.43 -13.21 9.09
N HIS A 52 -6.54 -13.52 9.76
CA HIS A 52 -6.56 -13.68 11.21
C HIS A 52 -5.68 -14.85 11.66
N ARG A 53 -4.90 -14.61 12.72
CA ARG A 53 -3.92 -15.61 13.17
C ARG A 53 -4.58 -16.85 13.78
N TYR A 54 -5.69 -16.66 14.48
CA TYR A 54 -6.33 -17.70 15.31
C TYR A 54 -7.63 -18.24 14.71
N TYR A 55 -8.38 -17.44 13.95
CA TYR A 55 -9.60 -17.89 13.30
C TYR A 55 -9.31 -18.53 11.95
N GLU A 56 -9.99 -19.65 11.65
CA GLU A 56 -9.67 -20.46 10.47
C GLU A 56 -9.97 -19.80 9.13
N ASP A 57 -10.98 -18.94 9.07
CA ASP A 57 -11.48 -18.38 7.82
C ASP A 57 -11.68 -16.86 7.89
N ALA A 58 -11.03 -16.17 8.82
CA ALA A 58 -11.23 -14.74 9.00
C ALA A 58 -10.10 -13.91 8.37
N PHE A 59 -10.47 -12.81 7.72
CA PHE A 59 -9.55 -11.81 7.21
C PHE A 59 -10.13 -10.41 7.37
N THR A 60 -9.27 -9.41 7.31
CA THR A 60 -9.63 -7.98 7.25
C THR A 60 -8.75 -7.27 6.24
N ALA A 61 -8.98 -5.98 6.05
CA ALA A 61 -8.15 -5.15 5.19
C ALA A 61 -7.92 -3.78 5.80
N ASP A 62 -6.74 -3.24 5.57
CA ASP A 62 -6.40 -1.86 5.82
C ASP A 62 -6.38 -1.11 4.47
N MET A 63 -7.11 0.00 4.38
CA MET A 63 -7.13 0.90 3.22
C MET A 63 -6.18 2.04 3.48
N TYR A 64 -5.32 2.34 2.52
CA TYR A 64 -4.28 3.33 2.66
C TYR A 64 -4.30 4.30 1.48
N LEU A 65 -4.54 5.59 1.74
CA LEU A 65 -4.52 6.66 0.75
C LEU A 65 -3.22 7.44 0.87
N SER A 66 -2.38 7.41 -0.15
CA SER A 66 -1.06 8.05 -0.10
C SER A 66 -0.52 8.37 -1.50
N LYS A 67 0.60 9.10 -1.55
CA LYS A 67 1.44 9.23 -2.74
C LYS A 67 2.20 7.96 -3.08
N THR A 68 2.19 6.96 -2.22
CA THR A 68 2.89 5.68 -2.40
C THR A 68 1.91 4.53 -2.34
N THR A 69 2.29 3.37 -2.87
CA THR A 69 1.54 2.13 -2.72
C THR A 69 2.03 1.28 -1.54
N ASN A 70 2.90 1.82 -0.69
CA ASN A 70 3.38 1.16 0.52
C ASN A 70 2.39 1.36 1.66
N ILE A 71 1.83 0.26 2.14
CA ILE A 71 1.10 0.22 3.41
C ILE A 71 2.12 0.21 4.55
N TYR A 72 1.82 0.86 5.66
CA TYR A 72 2.72 0.97 6.82
C TYR A 72 3.99 1.81 6.56
N CYS A 73 3.96 2.72 5.61
CA CYS A 73 4.99 3.74 5.47
C CYS A 73 4.82 4.79 6.60
N THR A 74 5.16 4.41 7.81
CA THR A 74 5.08 5.28 9.00
C THR A 74 6.27 6.24 9.13
N TRP A 75 7.07 6.37 8.09
CA TRP A 75 8.31 7.15 8.10
C TRP A 75 8.11 8.43 7.31
N GLY A 76 7.68 9.48 7.97
CA GLY A 76 7.58 10.79 7.37
C GLY A 76 6.39 11.61 7.83
N ASP A 77 6.13 12.71 7.16
CA ASP A 77 5.03 13.63 7.42
C ASP A 77 3.68 13.13 6.86
N ILE A 78 3.60 11.83 6.50
CA ILE A 78 2.34 11.26 5.99
C ILE A 78 1.32 11.28 7.13
N PRO A 79 0.13 11.86 6.93
CA PRO A 79 -0.91 11.90 7.94
C PRO A 79 -1.27 10.50 8.43
N LYS A 80 -1.39 10.29 9.74
CA LYS A 80 -1.74 8.97 10.32
C LYS A 80 -3.14 8.50 9.93
N ASP A 81 -4.05 9.43 9.69
CA ASP A 81 -5.42 9.20 9.26
C ASP A 81 -5.56 8.88 7.76
N CYS A 82 -4.44 8.70 7.04
CA CYS A 82 -4.44 8.19 5.68
C CYS A 82 -4.70 6.68 5.60
N GLU A 83 -4.66 5.98 6.74
CA GLU A 83 -4.90 4.54 6.85
C GLU A 83 -6.15 4.28 7.69
N GLU A 84 -7.08 3.46 7.20
CA GLU A 84 -8.28 3.09 7.93
C GLU A 84 -8.83 1.75 7.46
N ARG A 85 -9.51 1.02 8.35
CA ARG A 85 -10.26 -0.18 8.02
C ARG A 85 -11.68 0.15 7.58
N PRO A 86 -12.29 -0.65 6.69
CA PRO A 86 -13.63 -0.36 6.16
C PRO A 86 -14.67 -0.08 7.23
N GLY A 87 -14.72 -0.89 8.28
CA GLY A 87 -15.74 -0.74 9.33
C GLY A 87 -15.67 0.57 10.11
N PHE A 88 -14.50 1.21 10.23
CA PHE A 88 -14.38 2.51 10.88
C PHE A 88 -14.93 3.67 10.03
N LEU A 89 -15.10 3.43 8.75
CA LEU A 89 -15.68 4.38 7.80
C LEU A 89 -17.18 4.12 7.55
N MET A 90 -17.76 3.09 8.15
CA MET A 90 -19.17 2.78 8.07
C MET A 90 -19.99 3.56 9.12
N THR A 91 -21.23 3.87 8.79
CA THR A 91 -22.22 4.33 9.77
C THR A 91 -22.72 3.18 10.62
N ASP A 92 -23.34 3.48 11.76
CA ASP A 92 -23.90 2.45 12.65
C ASP A 92 -25.01 1.64 11.94
N GLU A 93 -25.81 2.27 11.08
CA GLU A 93 -26.85 1.59 10.28
C GLU A 93 -26.24 0.62 9.23
N GLU A 94 -25.08 0.98 8.69
CA GLU A 94 -24.35 0.10 7.76
C GLU A 94 -23.69 -1.08 8.49
N LEU A 95 -23.12 -0.83 9.66
CA LEU A 95 -22.54 -1.86 10.52
C LEU A 95 -23.58 -2.87 10.98
N ALA A 96 -24.79 -2.41 11.36
CA ALA A 96 -25.89 -3.27 11.81
C ALA A 96 -26.30 -4.35 10.79
N LYS A 97 -25.97 -4.17 9.50
CA LYS A 97 -26.23 -5.18 8.46
C LYS A 97 -25.33 -6.40 8.55
N TYR A 98 -24.20 -6.29 9.23
CA TYR A 98 -23.16 -7.33 9.31
C TYR A 98 -23.00 -7.91 10.71
N GLN A 99 -23.77 -7.43 11.68
CA GLN A 99 -23.65 -7.82 13.08
C GLN A 99 -25.03 -8.08 13.67
N GLU A 100 -25.15 -9.22 14.33
CA GLU A 100 -26.44 -9.68 14.91
C GLU A 100 -26.68 -9.12 16.33
N ASP A 101 -25.65 -8.54 16.96
CA ASP A 101 -25.71 -8.06 18.36
C ASP A 101 -25.83 -6.53 18.43
N ASP A 102 -26.39 -6.03 19.54
CA ASP A 102 -26.51 -4.60 19.84
C ASP A 102 -25.15 -3.87 20.00
N CYS A 103 -24.04 -4.61 19.97
CA CYS A 103 -22.70 -4.05 20.08
C CYS A 103 -22.05 -3.95 18.71
N LEU A 104 -22.06 -2.74 18.13
CA LEU A 104 -21.45 -2.49 16.81
C LEU A 104 -19.94 -2.45 16.90
N ILE A 105 -19.30 -3.49 16.36
CA ILE A 105 -17.84 -3.62 16.31
C ILE A 105 -17.34 -3.05 14.97
N LYS A 106 -16.53 -1.99 15.03
CA LYS A 106 -15.94 -1.37 13.82
C LYS A 106 -14.78 -2.15 13.24
N ASP A 107 -14.08 -2.95 14.06
CA ASP A 107 -13.00 -3.84 13.61
C ASP A 107 -13.59 -5.16 13.06
N ILE A 108 -14.13 -5.10 11.84
CA ILE A 108 -14.80 -6.24 11.21
C ILE A 108 -13.77 -7.23 10.65
N TRP A 109 -13.98 -8.51 10.98
CA TRP A 109 -13.28 -9.63 10.39
C TRP A 109 -14.25 -10.44 9.52
N TRP A 110 -13.95 -10.48 8.23
CA TRP A 110 -14.80 -11.10 7.21
C TRP A 110 -14.49 -12.58 7.04
N SER A 111 -15.50 -13.40 6.77
CA SER A 111 -15.29 -14.80 6.40
C SER A 111 -15.05 -14.91 4.88
N CYS A 112 -13.98 -15.59 4.49
CA CYS A 112 -13.69 -15.84 3.08
C CYS A 112 -14.75 -16.74 2.40
N GLU A 113 -15.44 -17.59 3.17
CA GLU A 113 -16.47 -18.49 2.65
C GLU A 113 -17.88 -17.89 2.68
N LYS A 114 -18.18 -17.03 3.66
CA LYS A 114 -19.55 -16.60 3.94
C LYS A 114 -19.83 -15.13 3.64
N SER A 115 -18.84 -14.25 3.72
CA SER A 115 -19.04 -12.78 3.64
C SER A 115 -18.11 -12.07 2.66
N MET A 116 -17.73 -12.76 1.59
CA MET A 116 -16.88 -12.20 0.54
C MET A 116 -17.56 -11.02 -0.17
N ASP A 117 -18.84 -11.18 -0.53
CA ASP A 117 -19.61 -10.14 -1.20
C ASP A 117 -19.85 -8.95 -0.30
N ASP A 118 -20.03 -9.20 0.99
CA ASP A 118 -20.16 -8.14 2.01
C ASP A 118 -18.87 -7.34 2.14
N PHE A 119 -17.72 -8.02 2.13
CA PHE A 119 -16.43 -7.35 2.11
C PHE A 119 -16.26 -6.45 0.87
N LEU A 120 -16.55 -6.99 -0.32
CA LEU A 120 -16.47 -6.22 -1.57
C LEU A 120 -17.43 -5.03 -1.57
N TYR A 121 -18.63 -5.22 -1.01
CA TYR A 121 -19.58 -4.14 -0.82
C TYR A 121 -19.04 -3.09 0.15
N ALA A 122 -18.44 -3.51 1.27
CA ALA A 122 -17.81 -2.61 2.23
C ALA A 122 -16.71 -1.77 1.59
N ILE A 123 -15.81 -2.36 0.80
CA ILE A 123 -14.78 -1.62 0.06
C ILE A 123 -15.41 -0.62 -0.92
N ARG A 124 -16.43 -1.03 -1.68
CA ARG A 124 -17.12 -0.14 -2.62
C ARG A 124 -17.77 1.05 -1.93
N LEU A 125 -18.29 0.85 -0.72
CA LEU A 125 -18.97 1.88 0.07
C LEU A 125 -17.96 2.85 0.71
N THR A 126 -16.90 2.32 1.29
CA THR A 126 -16.02 3.09 2.19
C THR A 126 -14.82 3.72 1.50
N ALA A 127 -14.30 3.11 0.45
CA ALA A 127 -13.18 3.66 -0.30
C ALA A 127 -13.45 5.09 -0.85
N PRO A 128 -14.64 5.41 -1.41
CA PRO A 128 -14.96 6.78 -1.81
C PRO A 128 -14.97 7.79 -0.66
N ARG A 129 -15.24 7.37 0.58
CA ARG A 129 -15.27 8.26 1.74
C ARG A 129 -13.88 8.79 2.09
N MET A 130 -12.83 7.97 1.92
CA MET A 130 -11.45 8.45 2.06
C MET A 130 -11.13 9.54 1.03
N LEU A 131 -11.71 9.45 -0.18
CA LEU A 131 -11.49 10.39 -1.27
C LEU A 131 -12.33 11.68 -1.15
N GLN A 132 -13.30 11.72 -0.25
CA GLN A 132 -14.13 12.90 0.01
C GLN A 132 -13.56 13.79 1.12
N ASN A 133 -12.46 13.39 1.76
CA ASN A 133 -11.82 14.19 2.80
C ASN A 133 -10.76 15.13 2.17
N ASP A 134 -11.19 16.30 1.73
CA ASP A 134 -10.34 17.30 1.07
C ASP A 134 -9.16 17.74 1.96
N ASP A 135 -9.35 17.83 3.28
CA ASP A 135 -8.28 18.18 4.20
C ASP A 135 -7.21 17.09 4.26
N LEU A 136 -7.62 15.83 4.35
CA LEU A 136 -6.71 14.69 4.30
C LEU A 136 -5.93 14.65 2.99
N ILE A 137 -6.63 14.78 1.85
CA ILE A 137 -6.01 14.79 0.52
C ILE A 137 -4.98 15.92 0.41
N ARG A 138 -5.31 17.12 0.86
CA ARG A 138 -4.38 18.26 0.86
C ARG A 138 -3.15 17.98 1.71
N ARG A 139 -3.30 17.41 2.90
CA ARG A 139 -2.19 17.05 3.80
C ARG A 139 -1.31 15.96 3.17
N ILE A 140 -1.90 14.94 2.56
CA ILE A 140 -1.15 13.90 1.85
C ILE A 140 -0.36 14.50 0.69
N ARG A 141 -0.96 15.33 -0.13
CA ARG A 141 -0.28 15.98 -1.28
C ARG A 141 0.90 16.85 -0.86
N SER A 142 0.81 17.50 0.29
CA SER A 142 1.89 18.33 0.84
C SER A 142 2.94 17.53 1.64
N SER A 143 2.67 16.25 1.97
CA SER A 143 3.59 15.41 2.73
C SER A 143 4.82 15.02 1.91
N LYS A 144 5.92 14.73 2.60
CA LYS A 144 7.16 14.23 1.98
C LYS A 144 7.41 12.79 2.40
N ASP A 145 7.89 11.97 1.48
CA ASP A 145 8.42 10.65 1.82
C ASP A 145 9.83 10.78 2.42
N VAL A 146 9.86 11.13 3.71
CA VAL A 146 11.11 11.34 4.45
C VAL A 146 11.96 10.07 4.52
N ALA A 147 11.34 8.90 4.52
CA ALA A 147 12.09 7.64 4.54
C ALA A 147 12.85 7.42 3.25
N LYS A 148 12.20 7.66 2.11
CA LYS A 148 12.82 7.60 0.78
C LYS A 148 13.96 8.61 0.68
N LEU A 149 13.73 9.85 1.13
CA LEU A 149 14.74 10.92 1.24
C LEU A 149 15.95 10.49 2.08
N CYS A 150 15.73 9.99 3.29
CA CYS A 150 16.82 9.59 4.20
C CYS A 150 17.63 8.44 3.62
N THR A 151 16.96 7.45 2.99
CA THR A 151 17.64 6.31 2.38
C THR A 151 18.54 6.75 1.23
N ILE A 152 18.00 7.55 0.29
CA ILE A 152 18.76 8.04 -0.86
C ILE A 152 19.89 8.93 -0.43
N SER A 153 19.65 9.88 0.50
CA SER A 153 20.67 10.75 1.05
C SER A 153 21.78 9.97 1.77
N SER A 154 21.42 8.90 2.51
CA SER A 154 22.40 8.04 3.16
C SER A 154 23.25 7.28 2.14
N MET A 155 22.65 6.76 1.09
CA MET A 155 23.36 6.07 0.00
C MET A 155 24.31 7.02 -0.73
N ILE A 156 23.90 8.25 -1.03
CA ILE A 156 24.75 9.26 -1.66
C ILE A 156 25.92 9.64 -0.73
N LYS A 157 25.66 9.85 0.57
CA LYS A 157 26.70 10.24 1.55
C LYS A 157 27.75 9.16 1.81
N GLN A 158 27.37 7.88 1.68
CA GLN A 158 28.30 6.76 1.87
C GLN A 158 29.24 6.56 0.69
N ASN A 159 29.22 7.45 -0.31
CA ASN A 159 30.05 7.42 -1.50
C ASN A 159 30.03 6.05 -2.17
N VAL A 160 28.83 5.54 -2.41
CA VAL A 160 28.58 4.20 -2.89
C VAL A 160 28.96 4.16 -4.37
N SER A 161 30.25 4.00 -4.63
CA SER A 161 30.84 4.03 -5.99
C SER A 161 30.30 2.97 -6.93
N TYR A 162 29.59 1.99 -6.41
CA TYR A 162 28.96 0.90 -7.16
C TYR A 162 27.52 1.19 -7.60
N ILE A 163 26.90 2.26 -7.10
CA ILE A 163 25.65 2.75 -7.68
C ILE A 163 26.05 3.61 -8.88
N PRO A 164 25.33 3.58 -10.01
CA PRO A 164 25.60 4.49 -11.12
C PRO A 164 25.24 5.93 -10.73
N VAL A 165 26.00 6.46 -9.79
CA VAL A 165 25.80 7.75 -9.13
C VAL A 165 26.13 8.91 -10.08
N ALA A 166 26.88 8.63 -11.16
CA ALA A 166 27.27 9.67 -12.11
C ALA A 166 26.08 10.44 -12.71
N GLU A 167 24.96 9.73 -12.91
CA GLU A 167 23.72 10.35 -13.41
C GLU A 167 22.80 10.83 -12.29
N TYR A 168 22.94 10.31 -11.07
CA TYR A 168 22.02 10.53 -9.94
C TYR A 168 22.73 11.07 -8.68
N SER A 169 23.97 11.48 -8.79
CA SER A 169 24.76 12.01 -7.67
C SER A 169 24.17 13.28 -7.04
N PHE A 170 23.25 13.91 -7.73
CA PHE A 170 22.51 15.05 -7.26
C PHE A 170 21.04 14.93 -7.67
N ILE A 171 20.24 14.27 -6.83
CA ILE A 171 18.79 14.28 -6.98
C ILE A 171 18.28 15.43 -6.11
N PRO A 172 17.74 16.50 -6.72
CA PRO A 172 17.12 17.58 -5.96
C PRO A 172 16.00 17.03 -5.08
N GLU A 173 15.84 17.55 -3.87
CA GLU A 173 14.79 17.11 -2.93
C GLU A 173 13.39 17.05 -3.58
N LYS A 174 13.10 17.97 -4.48
CA LYS A 174 11.86 18.05 -5.25
C LYS A 174 11.66 16.90 -6.28
N GLU A 175 12.72 16.19 -6.65
CA GLU A 175 12.69 15.14 -7.67
C GLU A 175 12.74 13.72 -7.07
N ILE A 176 12.84 13.61 -5.74
CA ILE A 176 12.92 12.31 -5.05
C ILE A 176 11.70 11.43 -5.32
N ASP A 177 10.53 12.03 -5.47
CA ASP A 177 9.31 11.31 -5.78
C ASP A 177 9.31 10.71 -7.20
N ASN A 178 10.17 11.22 -8.08
CA ASN A 178 10.24 10.87 -9.51
C ASN A 178 11.48 10.06 -9.88
N ILE A 179 12.09 9.33 -8.94
CA ILE A 179 13.27 8.51 -9.24
C ILE A 179 12.88 7.34 -10.14
N PRO A 180 13.55 7.17 -11.29
CA PRO A 180 13.24 6.10 -12.23
C PRO A 180 13.40 4.71 -11.62
N LEU A 181 12.53 3.77 -12.02
CA LEU A 181 12.59 2.38 -11.58
C LEU A 181 13.95 1.74 -11.86
N GLU A 182 14.58 2.08 -12.99
CA GLU A 182 15.90 1.58 -13.39
C GLU A 182 16.98 1.94 -12.39
N TRP A 183 16.91 3.10 -11.77
CA TRP A 183 17.84 3.49 -10.70
C TRP A 183 17.72 2.55 -9.50
N PHE A 184 16.51 2.22 -9.08
CA PHE A 184 16.30 1.29 -7.96
C PHE A 184 16.80 -0.13 -8.30
N LYS A 185 16.63 -0.59 -9.54
CA LYS A 185 17.15 -1.89 -10.01
C LYS A 185 18.67 -1.93 -10.00
N ALA A 186 19.31 -0.86 -10.48
CA ALA A 186 20.76 -0.73 -10.46
C ALA A 186 21.31 -0.68 -9.03
N ALA A 187 20.66 0.08 -8.15
CA ALA A 187 21.02 0.18 -6.75
C ALA A 187 20.83 -1.17 -6.02
N GLU A 188 19.74 -1.89 -6.29
CA GLU A 188 19.53 -3.24 -5.74
C GLU A 188 20.65 -4.19 -6.12
N TRP A 189 21.02 -4.21 -7.41
CA TRP A 189 22.11 -5.05 -7.89
C TRP A 189 23.43 -4.69 -7.20
N ALA A 190 23.79 -3.41 -7.18
CA ALA A 190 25.04 -2.95 -6.60
C ALA A 190 25.15 -3.24 -5.08
N LEU A 191 24.07 -3.05 -4.33
CA LEU A 191 24.03 -3.34 -2.90
C LEU A 191 24.13 -4.83 -2.61
N ARG A 192 23.56 -5.66 -3.47
CA ARG A 192 23.68 -7.13 -3.38
C ARG A 192 25.13 -7.58 -3.59
N GLU A 193 25.80 -7.07 -4.61
CA GLU A 193 27.21 -7.37 -4.88
C GLU A 193 28.14 -6.91 -3.74
N ALA A 194 27.80 -5.78 -3.11
CA ALA A 194 28.57 -5.26 -1.96
C ALA A 194 28.25 -5.97 -0.63
N GLY A 195 27.22 -6.81 -0.57
CA GLY A 195 26.81 -7.49 0.67
C GLY A 195 26.10 -6.54 1.67
N ASP A 196 25.66 -5.37 1.26
CA ASP A 196 24.93 -4.42 2.11
C ASP A 196 23.43 -4.76 2.17
N TYR A 197 23.11 -5.79 2.96
CA TYR A 197 21.73 -6.29 3.07
C TYR A 197 20.77 -5.35 3.80
N VAL A 198 21.26 -4.42 4.61
CA VAL A 198 20.41 -3.44 5.32
C VAL A 198 19.83 -2.44 4.32
N ASN A 199 20.69 -1.77 3.57
CA ASN A 199 20.28 -0.83 2.53
C ASN A 199 19.56 -1.53 1.37
N LEU A 200 19.97 -2.76 1.03
CA LEU A 200 19.30 -3.59 0.04
C LEU A 200 17.82 -3.79 0.33
N ASN A 201 17.46 -4.13 1.56
CA ASN A 201 16.05 -4.33 1.93
C ASN A 201 15.22 -3.05 1.82
N THR A 202 15.82 -1.91 2.12
CA THR A 202 15.16 -0.60 2.01
C THR A 202 14.97 -0.20 0.55
N VAL A 203 16.01 -0.34 -0.27
CA VAL A 203 15.94 -0.08 -1.72
C VAL A 203 14.91 -0.99 -2.41
N LYS A 204 14.83 -2.26 -2.03
CA LYS A 204 13.82 -3.17 -2.57
C LYS A 204 12.39 -2.70 -2.30
N ARG A 205 12.10 -2.15 -1.11
CA ARG A 205 10.78 -1.60 -0.81
C ARG A 205 10.44 -0.42 -1.71
N HIS A 206 11.38 0.50 -1.91
CA HIS A 206 11.20 1.63 -2.81
C HIS A 206 11.09 1.20 -4.27
N ALA A 207 11.90 0.23 -4.70
CA ALA A 207 11.81 -0.34 -6.05
C ALA A 207 10.46 -1.02 -6.30
N SER A 208 9.94 -1.76 -5.33
CA SER A 208 8.62 -2.38 -5.43
C SER A 208 7.51 -1.35 -5.49
N ASP A 209 7.61 -0.27 -4.72
CA ASP A 209 6.65 0.83 -4.77
C ASP A 209 6.69 1.55 -6.13
N ALA A 210 7.87 1.92 -6.60
CA ALA A 210 8.05 2.55 -7.91
C ALA A 210 7.53 1.66 -9.06
N TYR A 211 7.74 0.35 -8.97
CA TYR A 211 7.19 -0.60 -9.94
C TYR A 211 5.66 -0.62 -9.92
N ARG A 212 5.05 -0.65 -8.73
CA ARG A 212 3.58 -0.64 -8.62
C ARG A 212 2.98 0.66 -9.16
N GLN A 213 3.59 1.80 -8.84
CA GLN A 213 3.18 3.09 -9.39
C GLN A 213 3.25 3.10 -10.91
N TYR A 214 4.38 2.66 -11.48
CA TYR A 214 4.55 2.54 -12.93
C TYR A 214 3.46 1.67 -13.57
N VAL A 215 3.14 0.53 -12.99
CA VAL A 215 2.07 -0.35 -13.51
C VAL A 215 0.72 0.36 -13.48
N LEU A 216 0.38 1.02 -12.36
CA LEU A 216 -0.90 1.71 -12.23
C LEU A 216 -0.99 2.92 -13.16
N ASP A 217 0.10 3.65 -13.36
CA ASP A 217 0.14 4.80 -14.28
C ASP A 217 -0.06 4.38 -15.74
N THR A 218 0.49 3.22 -16.13
CA THR A 218 0.33 2.69 -17.49
C THR A 218 -1.05 2.08 -17.76
N MET A 219 -1.79 1.70 -16.72
CA MET A 219 -3.16 1.17 -16.87
C MET A 219 -4.22 2.27 -17.03
N THR A 220 -3.92 3.49 -16.62
CA THR A 220 -4.86 4.63 -16.66
C THR A 220 -4.68 5.52 -17.89
N GLY A 221 -3.68 5.30 -18.71
CA GLY A 221 -3.48 5.93 -20.02
C GLY A 221 -4.10 5.11 -21.12
#